data_de92fe1355f07108ef568cff5ece84ce
#
_entry.id   de92fe1355f07108ef568cff5ece84ce
#
_cell.length_a   1.000
_cell.length_b   1.000
_cell.length_c   1.000
_cell.angle_alpha   90.00
_cell.angle_beta   90.00
_cell.angle_gamma   90.00
#
_symmetry.space_group_name_H-M   'P 1'
#
loop_
_entity.id
_entity.type
_entity.pdbx_description
1 polymer ?
#
loop_
_entity_poly.entity_id
_entity_poly.type
_entity_poly.pdbx_seq_one_letter_code
_entity_poly.pdbx_strand_id
1 'polypeptide(L)'
;MTTLRRLPTLVLALLLSMGAVSMSAHAQQPTPVTKIVNSAGDSVLVSYEGGGLAAFGELGASPIPAEGAGVRLMWHPAKAALRAGEDITGFWDDANIGTHSVAFGIDTKASGPYATAMGGTTTASGEYSTALGENTTASADLSTAMGNGTTASGLGATAMGFGTTASGFAATAMGQQTTAAVDRSLSIGACNSSNTSGAESTLFVAGNGQATTTGCDSRSDALELSGAGNLTISGTLTENSDRRLKTQVESMSPETLQKLEDLRPVRYRFKNQETHPAGPQIGLVAQDVRKEFPALVSEGAGGYLSLAYPKLTAVLVKGVQEQQAMLRDKQAQIDTLKRRVQQVEALRARVARLEADGGVLPARVPVRSLALLVLGGLLGIGLLHLRRSRA
;
A
#
# COMPACT_ATOMS: atom_id res chain seq x y z
N MET A 1 17.00 26.61 76.46
CA MET A 1 17.66 27.91 76.21
C MET A 1 18.08 27.85 74.73
N THR A 2 17.37 28.58 73.87
CA THR A 2 17.91 29.31 72.74
C THR A 2 16.77 29.93 71.97
N THR A 3 16.78 31.14 71.82
CA THR A 3 15.89 32.18 71.41
C THR A 3 15.39 32.05 69.99
N LEU A 4 14.04 31.96 69.77
CA LEU A 4 13.39 32.29 68.50
C LEU A 4 13.50 33.82 68.29
N ARG A 5 14.24 34.22 67.26
CA ARG A 5 14.23 35.60 66.76
C ARG A 5 12.93 35.84 65.99
N ARG A 6 12.13 36.78 66.47
CA ARG A 6 10.94 37.32 65.79
C ARG A 6 11.37 38.04 64.48
N LEU A 7 10.92 37.60 63.30
CA LEU A 7 10.94 38.41 62.10
C LEU A 7 9.99 39.57 62.20
N PRO A 8 10.36 40.76 61.75
CA PRO A 8 9.50 41.95 61.94
C PRO A 8 8.25 41.88 61.06
N THR A 9 7.15 42.26 61.61
CA THR A 9 5.77 42.32 61.08
C THR A 9 5.62 43.16 59.81
N LEU A 10 6.68 43.87 59.40
CA LEU A 10 6.66 44.71 58.19
C LEU A 10 6.84 43.96 56.84
N VAL A 11 7.36 42.74 56.86
CA VAL A 11 7.55 41.94 55.63
C VAL A 11 6.26 41.19 55.25
N LEU A 12 5.36 40.95 56.22
CA LEU A 12 4.10 40.27 55.94
C LEU A 12 3.05 41.19 55.32
N ALA A 13 3.13 42.52 55.59
CA ALA A 13 2.23 43.51 55.00
C ALA A 13 2.56 43.83 53.51
N LEU A 14 3.82 43.66 53.09
CA LEU A 14 4.23 43.88 51.69
C LEU A 14 3.94 42.69 50.78
N LEU A 15 3.83 41.46 51.32
CA LEU A 15 3.44 40.26 50.59
C LEU A 15 1.93 40.09 50.38
N LEU A 16 1.12 40.77 51.21
CA LEU A 16 -0.35 40.77 51.10
C LEU A 16 -0.87 41.89 50.19
N SER A 17 -0.05 42.89 49.81
CA SER A 17 -0.44 43.94 48.87
C SER A 17 -0.11 43.62 47.38
N MET A 18 0.64 42.55 47.10
CA MET A 18 0.93 42.09 45.73
C MET A 18 0.00 40.99 45.24
N GLY A 19 -0.98 40.56 46.03
CA GLY A 19 -1.84 39.42 45.75
C GLY A 19 -3.24 39.75 45.22
N ALA A 20 -3.52 40.97 44.79
CA ALA A 20 -4.82 41.36 44.25
C ALA A 20 -4.72 42.26 43.03
N VAL A 21 -3.85 41.91 42.08
CA VAL A 21 -4.13 42.26 40.68
C VAL A 21 -5.00 41.14 40.15
N SER A 22 -6.29 41.19 40.43
CA SER A 22 -7.30 40.52 39.65
C SER A 22 -7.20 41.16 38.26
N MET A 23 -6.49 40.53 37.34
CA MET A 23 -6.66 40.73 35.89
C MET A 23 -8.02 40.19 35.51
N SER A 24 -9.11 40.85 35.94
CA SER A 24 -10.33 40.89 35.15
C SER A 24 -10.00 41.73 33.94
N ALA A 25 -9.33 41.14 32.97
CA ALA A 25 -9.49 41.55 31.57
C ALA A 25 -10.96 41.24 31.21
N HIS A 26 -11.88 42.03 31.73
CA HIS A 26 -13.14 42.24 31.05
C HIS A 26 -12.74 42.82 29.70
N ALA A 27 -12.72 41.95 28.68
CA ALA A 27 -12.71 42.42 27.30
C ALA A 27 -13.87 43.42 27.24
N GLN A 28 -13.54 44.70 27.14
CA GLN A 28 -14.53 45.78 27.04
C GLN A 28 -15.39 45.40 25.83
N GLN A 29 -16.67 45.08 26.09
CA GLN A 29 -17.57 44.71 25.02
C GLN A 29 -17.67 45.95 24.10
N PRO A 30 -17.48 45.80 22.77
CA PRO A 30 -17.55 46.91 21.87
C PRO A 30 -18.92 47.60 22.00
N THR A 31 -18.94 48.94 21.90
CA THR A 31 -20.17 49.74 22.01
C THR A 31 -21.10 49.40 20.84
N PRO A 32 -22.35 49.04 21.08
CA PRO A 32 -23.32 48.82 20.04
C PRO A 32 -23.74 50.15 19.37
N VAL A 33 -23.68 50.20 18.01
CA VAL A 33 -24.11 51.35 17.22
C VAL A 33 -25.59 51.25 16.89
N THR A 34 -26.07 50.07 16.54
CA THR A 34 -27.47 49.81 16.21
C THR A 34 -27.95 48.52 16.86
N LYS A 35 -29.12 48.53 17.47
CA LYS A 35 -29.78 47.34 17.97
C LYS A 35 -31.16 47.21 17.32
N ILE A 36 -31.47 46.00 16.82
CA ILE A 36 -32.82 45.55 16.54
C ILE A 36 -33.25 44.64 17.70
N VAL A 37 -34.38 44.91 18.31
CA VAL A 37 -34.91 44.18 19.45
C VAL A 37 -36.22 43.49 19.12
N ASN A 38 -36.52 42.36 19.77
CA ASN A 38 -37.82 41.69 19.68
C ASN A 38 -38.89 42.42 20.50
N SER A 39 -40.11 41.90 20.56
CA SER A 39 -41.21 42.46 21.34
C SER A 39 -40.99 42.42 22.86
N ALA A 40 -40.08 41.57 23.34
CA ALA A 40 -39.70 41.47 24.76
C ALA A 40 -38.53 42.41 25.11
N GLY A 41 -37.96 43.14 24.16
CA GLY A 41 -36.82 44.07 24.35
C GLY A 41 -35.43 43.39 24.23
N ASP A 42 -35.35 42.11 23.92
CA ASP A 42 -34.07 41.40 23.74
C ASP A 42 -33.42 41.74 22.41
N SER A 43 -32.11 41.89 22.39
CA SER A 43 -31.36 42.18 21.18
C SER A 43 -31.37 40.98 20.24
N VAL A 44 -31.85 41.16 18.99
CA VAL A 44 -31.84 40.09 17.95
C VAL A 44 -30.78 40.33 16.89
N LEU A 45 -30.41 41.60 16.63
CA LEU A 45 -29.33 41.97 15.75
C LEU A 45 -28.61 43.23 16.27
N VAL A 46 -27.32 43.21 16.40
CA VAL A 46 -26.53 44.31 16.91
C VAL A 46 -25.32 44.57 15.99
N SER A 47 -25.11 45.82 15.62
CA SER A 47 -23.85 46.26 15.02
C SER A 47 -23.03 47.07 16.04
N TYR A 48 -21.72 46.96 15.96
CA TYR A 48 -20.77 47.57 16.87
C TYR A 48 -19.86 48.58 16.20
N GLU A 49 -19.29 49.53 16.92
CA GLU A 49 -18.39 50.59 16.39
C GLU A 49 -17.20 50.02 15.62
N GLY A 50 -16.67 48.89 15.95
CA GLY A 50 -15.59 48.22 15.25
C GLY A 50 -16.01 47.47 13.97
N GLY A 51 -17.25 47.62 13.48
CA GLY A 51 -17.79 46.96 12.30
C GLY A 51 -18.25 45.53 12.57
N GLY A 52 -18.26 45.08 13.83
CA GLY A 52 -18.78 43.77 14.22
C GLY A 52 -20.31 43.71 14.11
N LEU A 53 -20.84 42.52 13.74
CA LEU A 53 -22.27 42.20 13.67
C LEU A 53 -22.55 40.96 14.46
N ALA A 54 -23.54 40.96 15.34
CA ALA A 54 -24.02 39.80 16.07
C ALA A 54 -25.53 39.62 15.91
N ALA A 55 -25.93 38.41 15.55
CA ALA A 55 -27.31 37.98 15.50
C ALA A 55 -27.54 36.98 16.67
N PHE A 56 -28.60 37.23 17.41
CA PHE A 56 -28.95 36.46 18.62
C PHE A 56 -30.25 35.69 18.42
N GLY A 57 -30.45 34.63 19.18
CA GLY A 57 -31.68 33.83 19.19
C GLY A 57 -31.55 32.65 20.13
N GLU A 58 -32.63 31.96 20.39
CA GLU A 58 -32.69 30.81 21.29
C GLU A 58 -32.74 29.51 20.47
N LEU A 59 -31.94 28.53 20.90
CA LEU A 59 -31.97 27.18 20.29
C LEU A 59 -33.30 26.50 20.64
N GLY A 60 -33.95 25.93 19.60
CA GLY A 60 -35.21 25.19 19.75
C GLY A 60 -36.49 26.04 19.90
N ALA A 61 -36.39 27.38 20.04
CA ALA A 61 -37.51 28.21 20.41
C ALA A 61 -38.10 29.10 19.30
N SER A 62 -37.36 29.32 18.21
CA SER A 62 -37.75 30.27 17.19
C SER A 62 -38.23 29.56 15.91
N PRO A 63 -39.29 30.03 15.21
CA PRO A 63 -39.66 29.54 13.90
C PRO A 63 -38.56 29.86 12.87
N ILE A 64 -38.59 29.17 11.77
CA ILE A 64 -37.69 29.47 10.64
C ILE A 64 -37.97 30.91 10.12
N PRO A 65 -36.94 31.72 9.85
CA PRO A 65 -37.12 33.08 9.39
C PRO A 65 -37.77 33.21 8.01
N ALA A 66 -37.51 32.29 7.11
CA ALA A 66 -38.09 32.26 5.75
C ALA A 66 -38.02 30.86 5.15
N GLU A 67 -39.09 30.43 4.48
CA GLU A 67 -39.20 29.19 3.72
C GLU A 67 -39.38 29.48 2.23
N GLY A 68 -39.30 28.43 1.41
CA GLY A 68 -39.46 28.45 -0.04
C GLY A 68 -38.25 28.96 -0.80
N ALA A 69 -38.36 29.04 -2.11
CA ALA A 69 -37.32 29.48 -3.02
C ALA A 69 -36.94 30.96 -2.85
N GLY A 70 -35.68 31.28 -3.09
CA GLY A 70 -35.22 32.67 -3.10
C GLY A 70 -33.75 32.87 -2.70
N VAL A 71 -33.24 34.07 -2.98
CA VAL A 71 -31.88 34.48 -2.60
C VAL A 71 -31.90 35.13 -1.21
N ARG A 72 -31.10 34.62 -0.28
CA ARG A 72 -31.08 35.13 1.09
C ARG A 72 -29.81 34.81 1.88
N LEU A 73 -29.57 35.60 2.91
CA LEU A 73 -28.71 35.26 4.05
C LEU A 73 -29.65 35.00 5.23
N MET A 74 -29.60 33.80 5.79
CA MET A 74 -30.52 33.40 6.84
C MET A 74 -29.74 32.76 8.00
N TRP A 75 -29.91 33.34 9.20
CA TRP A 75 -29.59 32.71 10.46
C TRP A 75 -30.87 32.10 11.04
N HIS A 76 -30.86 30.81 11.30
CA HIS A 76 -31.96 30.07 11.92
C HIS A 76 -31.61 29.76 13.38
N PRO A 77 -32.05 30.59 14.36
CA PRO A 77 -31.61 30.48 15.77
C PRO A 77 -32.00 29.12 16.39
N ALA A 78 -33.22 28.65 16.16
CA ALA A 78 -33.70 27.41 16.74
C ALA A 78 -32.85 26.17 16.37
N LYS A 79 -32.14 26.20 15.27
CA LYS A 79 -31.26 25.16 14.81
C LYS A 79 -29.77 25.56 14.84
N ALA A 80 -29.47 26.81 15.28
CA ALA A 80 -28.13 27.37 15.18
C ALA A 80 -27.50 27.17 13.78
N ALA A 81 -28.29 27.36 12.73
CA ALA A 81 -27.93 27.04 11.37
C ALA A 81 -27.79 28.31 10.51
N LEU A 82 -26.84 28.30 9.56
CA LEU A 82 -26.56 29.42 8.69
C LEU A 82 -26.72 29.04 7.21
N ARG A 83 -27.39 29.90 6.43
CA ARG A 83 -27.63 29.74 5.00
C ARG A 83 -27.25 31.02 4.28
N ALA A 84 -26.57 30.94 3.13
CA ALA A 84 -26.31 32.11 2.27
C ALA A 84 -26.21 31.71 0.80
N GLY A 85 -26.99 32.38 -0.07
CA GLY A 85 -27.04 32.10 -1.49
C GLY A 85 -28.45 31.97 -2.02
N GLU A 86 -28.73 31.04 -2.89
CA GLU A 86 -30.00 30.80 -3.55
C GLU A 86 -30.56 29.40 -3.26
N ASP A 87 -31.82 29.35 -2.84
CA ASP A 87 -32.58 28.12 -2.73
C ASP A 87 -33.61 28.10 -3.85
N ILE A 88 -33.59 27.06 -4.70
CA ILE A 88 -34.52 26.89 -5.81
C ILE A 88 -35.62 25.89 -5.48
N THR A 89 -35.28 24.85 -4.71
CA THR A 89 -36.08 23.65 -4.53
C THR A 89 -36.70 23.49 -3.13
N GLY A 90 -36.49 24.45 -2.22
CA GLY A 90 -36.92 24.37 -0.82
C GLY A 90 -35.96 23.57 0.06
N PHE A 91 -34.70 23.47 -0.32
CA PHE A 91 -33.69 22.80 0.51
C PHE A 91 -33.35 23.57 1.79
N TRP A 92 -33.80 24.83 1.90
CA TRP A 92 -33.67 25.65 3.10
C TRP A 92 -35.00 25.81 3.86
N ASP A 93 -35.99 24.99 3.57
CA ASP A 93 -37.17 24.87 4.42
C ASP A 93 -36.81 24.14 5.73
N ASP A 94 -37.60 24.39 6.80
CA ASP A 94 -37.26 23.88 8.14
C ASP A 94 -36.94 22.40 8.19
N ALA A 95 -37.72 21.56 7.52
CA ALA A 95 -37.53 20.12 7.45
C ALA A 95 -36.18 19.70 6.84
N ASN A 96 -35.53 20.56 6.07
CA ASN A 96 -34.29 20.31 5.33
C ASN A 96 -33.04 20.93 6.00
N ILE A 97 -33.21 21.59 7.15
CA ILE A 97 -32.14 22.24 7.90
C ILE A 97 -31.75 21.39 9.08
N GLY A 98 -30.50 20.90 9.07
CA GLY A 98 -29.89 20.21 10.22
C GLY A 98 -29.51 21.18 11.34
N THR A 99 -29.51 20.72 12.58
CA THR A 99 -29.05 21.48 13.74
C THR A 99 -27.54 21.75 13.63
N HIS A 100 -27.11 22.98 13.90
CA HIS A 100 -25.70 23.42 13.79
C HIS A 100 -25.11 23.27 12.38
N SER A 101 -25.96 23.30 11.34
CA SER A 101 -25.55 23.09 9.97
C SER A 101 -25.28 24.37 9.21
N VAL A 102 -24.47 24.27 8.16
CA VAL A 102 -24.08 25.39 7.29
C VAL A 102 -24.34 25.02 5.85
N ALA A 103 -24.99 25.93 5.06
CA ALA A 103 -25.12 25.76 3.64
C ALA A 103 -24.91 27.09 2.89
N PHE A 104 -23.95 27.10 1.95
CA PHE A 104 -23.59 28.25 1.15
C PHE A 104 -23.57 27.90 -0.35
N GLY A 105 -24.23 28.72 -1.18
CA GLY A 105 -24.23 28.56 -2.62
C GLY A 105 -25.63 28.46 -3.21
N ILE A 106 -25.75 27.68 -4.28
CA ILE A 106 -27.02 27.52 -4.99
C ILE A 106 -27.56 26.11 -4.76
N ASP A 107 -28.79 26.03 -4.30
CA ASP A 107 -29.54 24.77 -4.12
C ASP A 107 -28.78 23.75 -3.27
N THR A 108 -28.21 24.21 -2.14
CA THR A 108 -27.42 23.43 -1.21
C THR A 108 -28.25 22.92 -0.04
N LYS A 109 -28.16 21.63 0.29
CA LYS A 109 -28.90 20.96 1.37
C LYS A 109 -27.97 20.46 2.46
N ALA A 110 -28.01 21.06 3.66
CA ALA A 110 -27.33 20.57 4.85
C ALA A 110 -28.36 20.13 5.89
N SER A 111 -28.91 18.92 5.71
CA SER A 111 -29.99 18.39 6.54
C SER A 111 -29.51 17.52 7.69
N GLY A 112 -28.28 17.04 7.66
CA GLY A 112 -27.68 16.34 8.80
C GLY A 112 -27.32 17.30 9.94
N PRO A 113 -27.40 16.88 11.22
CA PRO A 113 -26.82 17.63 12.32
C PRO A 113 -25.32 17.89 12.07
N TYR A 114 -24.84 19.10 12.37
CA TYR A 114 -23.45 19.52 12.17
C TYR A 114 -22.94 19.40 10.72
N ALA A 115 -23.86 19.26 9.74
CA ALA A 115 -23.50 19.10 8.35
C ALA A 115 -23.09 20.42 7.68
N THR A 116 -22.21 20.30 6.69
CA THR A 116 -21.76 21.43 5.85
C THR A 116 -21.99 21.14 4.38
N ALA A 117 -22.72 22.01 3.65
CA ALA A 117 -22.94 21.89 2.21
C ALA A 117 -22.56 23.23 1.53
N MET A 118 -21.59 23.19 0.58
CA MET A 118 -21.18 24.42 -0.11
C MET A 118 -20.98 24.17 -1.61
N GLY A 119 -21.48 25.13 -2.46
CA GLY A 119 -21.32 25.09 -3.90
C GLY A 119 -22.64 25.08 -4.64
N GLY A 120 -22.83 24.15 -5.58
CA GLY A 120 -24.06 24.02 -6.36
C GLY A 120 -24.69 22.65 -6.25
N THR A 121 -25.96 22.55 -5.93
CA THR A 121 -26.72 21.29 -5.87
C THR A 121 -26.04 20.24 -4.98
N THR A 122 -25.50 20.66 -3.84
CA THR A 122 -24.79 19.77 -2.91
C THR A 122 -25.71 19.30 -1.79
N THR A 123 -25.54 18.05 -1.35
CA THR A 123 -26.33 17.47 -0.26
C THR A 123 -25.44 16.88 0.81
N ALA A 124 -25.52 17.37 2.04
CA ALA A 124 -24.90 16.82 3.23
C ALA A 124 -26.03 16.40 4.19
N SER A 125 -26.38 15.11 4.21
CA SER A 125 -27.50 14.58 4.98
C SER A 125 -27.09 13.69 6.16
N GLY A 126 -25.87 13.21 6.21
CA GLY A 126 -25.34 12.50 7.37
C GLY A 126 -24.95 13.45 8.52
N GLU A 127 -24.96 12.95 9.74
CA GLU A 127 -24.47 13.70 10.89
C GLU A 127 -22.96 13.95 10.73
N TYR A 128 -22.49 15.17 10.99
CA TYR A 128 -21.10 15.62 10.74
C TYR A 128 -20.63 15.45 9.29
N SER A 129 -21.52 15.35 8.33
CA SER A 129 -21.16 15.19 6.92
C SER A 129 -20.73 16.51 6.26
N THR A 130 -19.88 16.41 5.24
CA THR A 130 -19.40 17.56 4.46
C THR A 130 -19.55 17.31 2.96
N ALA A 131 -20.26 18.18 2.24
CA ALA A 131 -20.42 18.14 0.78
C ALA A 131 -19.99 19.47 0.17
N LEU A 132 -18.93 19.47 -0.66
CA LEU A 132 -18.34 20.67 -1.26
C LEU A 132 -18.17 20.51 -2.77
N GLY A 133 -18.64 21.47 -3.56
CA GLY A 133 -18.46 21.51 -5.00
C GLY A 133 -19.78 21.56 -5.77
N GLU A 134 -19.93 20.72 -6.77
CA GLU A 134 -21.13 20.66 -7.61
C GLU A 134 -21.70 19.24 -7.68
N ASN A 135 -23.00 19.09 -7.51
CA ASN A 135 -23.67 17.75 -7.51
C ASN A 135 -23.03 16.74 -6.55
N THR A 136 -22.55 17.18 -5.40
CA THR A 136 -21.91 16.30 -4.41
C THR A 136 -22.92 15.81 -3.37
N THR A 137 -22.79 14.56 -2.93
CA THR A 137 -23.65 13.97 -1.92
C THR A 137 -22.84 13.27 -0.84
N ALA A 138 -22.96 13.76 0.40
CA ALA A 138 -22.42 13.14 1.61
C ALA A 138 -23.62 12.67 2.46
N SER A 139 -24.03 11.41 2.29
CA SER A 139 -25.29 10.91 2.86
C SER A 139 -25.14 10.12 4.14
N ALA A 140 -23.97 9.57 4.42
CA ALA A 140 -23.68 8.85 5.65
C ALA A 140 -23.06 9.77 6.72
N ASP A 141 -23.15 9.36 7.97
CA ASP A 141 -22.51 10.08 9.07
C ASP A 141 -21.00 10.13 8.89
N LEU A 142 -20.39 11.25 9.29
CA LEU A 142 -18.95 11.51 9.17
C LEU A 142 -18.40 11.44 7.74
N SER A 143 -19.26 11.40 6.71
CA SER A 143 -18.84 11.28 5.33
C SER A 143 -18.41 12.62 4.72
N THR A 144 -17.50 12.58 3.76
CA THR A 144 -17.01 13.75 3.03
C THR A 144 -17.08 13.52 1.53
N ALA A 145 -17.80 14.39 0.81
CA ALA A 145 -17.87 14.39 -0.66
C ALA A 145 -17.36 15.73 -1.19
N MET A 146 -16.37 15.72 -2.08
CA MET A 146 -15.73 16.93 -2.58
C MET A 146 -15.43 16.84 -4.07
N GLY A 147 -15.82 17.86 -4.85
CA GLY A 147 -15.55 17.95 -6.28
C GLY A 147 -16.80 18.10 -7.13
N ASN A 148 -16.94 17.30 -8.18
CA ASN A 148 -18.11 17.32 -9.04
C ASN A 148 -18.70 15.91 -9.19
N GLY A 149 -20.00 15.75 -8.93
CA GLY A 149 -20.70 14.47 -9.06
C GLY A 149 -20.21 13.40 -8.09
N THR A 150 -19.64 13.76 -6.94
CA THR A 150 -19.08 12.80 -5.98
C THR A 150 -20.15 12.33 -4.98
N THR A 151 -20.05 11.07 -4.57
CA THR A 151 -20.96 10.45 -3.61
C THR A 151 -20.20 9.73 -2.51
N ALA A 152 -20.37 10.15 -1.26
CA ALA A 152 -19.88 9.48 -0.06
C ALA A 152 -21.08 8.95 0.74
N SER A 153 -21.35 7.64 0.63
CA SER A 153 -22.51 6.98 1.24
C SER A 153 -22.14 5.95 2.30
N GLY A 154 -20.86 5.63 2.46
CA GLY A 154 -20.37 4.81 3.57
C GLY A 154 -20.13 5.65 4.82
N LEU A 155 -20.39 5.09 6.02
CA LEU A 155 -20.06 5.74 7.28
C LEU A 155 -18.56 6.09 7.35
N GLY A 156 -18.22 7.37 7.56
CA GLY A 156 -16.84 7.86 7.56
C GLY A 156 -16.15 7.80 6.18
N ALA A 157 -16.88 7.59 5.09
CA ALA A 157 -16.30 7.51 3.76
C ALA A 157 -15.90 8.88 3.19
N THR A 158 -14.91 8.90 2.32
CA THR A 158 -14.43 10.09 1.61
C THR A 158 -14.45 9.88 0.10
N ALA A 159 -15.18 10.71 -0.64
CA ALA A 159 -15.21 10.73 -2.10
C ALA A 159 -14.68 12.07 -2.61
N MET A 160 -13.63 12.07 -3.45
CA MET A 160 -12.99 13.31 -3.90
C MET A 160 -12.62 13.25 -5.38
N GLY A 161 -12.99 14.27 -6.14
CA GLY A 161 -12.64 14.40 -7.56
C GLY A 161 -13.85 14.57 -8.47
N PHE A 162 -13.94 13.79 -9.53
CA PHE A 162 -15.01 13.86 -10.52
C PHE A 162 -15.73 12.51 -10.63
N GLY A 163 -17.03 12.45 -10.33
CA GLY A 163 -17.84 11.24 -10.44
C GLY A 163 -17.40 10.09 -9.53
N THR A 164 -16.72 10.36 -8.42
CA THR A 164 -16.21 9.33 -7.50
C THR A 164 -17.28 8.86 -6.55
N THR A 165 -17.23 7.59 -6.16
CA THR A 165 -18.17 6.98 -5.22
C THR A 165 -17.43 6.22 -4.12
N ALA A 166 -17.65 6.59 -2.86
CA ALA A 166 -17.15 5.89 -1.68
C ALA A 166 -18.35 5.37 -0.87
N SER A 167 -18.63 4.05 -0.97
CA SER A 167 -19.78 3.42 -0.32
C SER A 167 -19.43 2.43 0.78
N GLY A 168 -18.18 1.98 0.88
CA GLY A 168 -17.70 1.15 1.97
C GLY A 168 -17.53 1.94 3.26
N PHE A 169 -17.62 1.28 4.41
CA PHE A 169 -17.30 1.85 5.73
C PHE A 169 -15.85 2.37 5.75
N ALA A 170 -15.65 3.63 6.10
CA ALA A 170 -14.34 4.28 6.12
C ALA A 170 -13.54 4.13 4.81
N ALA A 171 -14.21 3.98 3.67
CA ALA A 171 -13.60 3.87 2.36
C ALA A 171 -13.23 5.24 1.78
N THR A 172 -12.21 5.28 0.95
CA THR A 172 -11.77 6.51 0.28
C THR A 172 -11.68 6.30 -1.23
N ALA A 173 -12.38 7.12 -2.01
CA ALA A 173 -12.34 7.15 -3.47
C ALA A 173 -11.81 8.51 -3.96
N MET A 174 -10.73 8.51 -4.74
CA MET A 174 -10.11 9.76 -5.23
C MET A 174 -9.78 9.65 -6.71
N GLY A 175 -10.04 10.73 -7.48
CA GLY A 175 -9.69 10.81 -8.89
C GLY A 175 -10.88 11.02 -9.80
N GLN A 176 -10.98 10.26 -10.89
CA GLN A 176 -12.07 10.39 -11.85
C GLN A 176 -12.83 9.07 -12.00
N GLN A 177 -14.14 9.07 -11.73
CA GLN A 177 -15.01 7.90 -11.86
C GLN A 177 -14.52 6.68 -11.07
N THR A 178 -13.83 6.91 -9.94
CA THR A 178 -13.34 5.84 -9.07
C THR A 178 -14.42 5.39 -8.09
N THR A 179 -14.38 4.12 -7.73
CA THR A 179 -15.33 3.51 -6.78
C THR A 179 -14.54 2.81 -5.67
N ALA A 180 -14.86 3.11 -4.41
CA ALA A 180 -14.38 2.42 -3.23
C ALA A 180 -15.59 1.85 -2.46
N ALA A 181 -15.98 0.61 -2.80
CA ALA A 181 -17.18 -0.04 -2.26
C ALA A 181 -16.87 -1.00 -1.09
N VAL A 182 -15.61 -1.39 -0.94
CA VAL A 182 -15.16 -2.28 0.14
C VAL A 182 -14.81 -1.46 1.38
N ASP A 183 -15.13 -1.99 2.56
CA ASP A 183 -14.82 -1.37 3.84
C ASP A 183 -13.32 -1.11 4.00
N ARG A 184 -12.98 0.09 4.45
CA ARG A 184 -11.58 0.50 4.68
C ARG A 184 -10.67 0.45 3.47
N SER A 185 -11.26 0.42 2.26
CA SER A 185 -10.52 0.42 0.99
C SER A 185 -10.14 1.82 0.55
N LEU A 186 -9.06 1.89 -0.23
CA LEU A 186 -8.61 3.09 -0.92
C LEU A 186 -8.59 2.83 -2.43
N SER A 187 -9.34 3.61 -3.19
CA SER A 187 -9.35 3.59 -4.67
C SER A 187 -8.87 4.93 -5.20
N ILE A 188 -7.86 4.93 -6.06
CA ILE A 188 -7.32 6.14 -6.69
C ILE A 188 -7.22 5.99 -8.20
N GLY A 189 -7.00 7.10 -8.91
CA GLY A 189 -6.76 7.12 -10.36
C GLY A 189 -8.02 7.36 -11.18
N ALA A 190 -8.27 6.52 -12.17
CA ALA A 190 -9.44 6.65 -13.02
C ALA A 190 -10.11 5.31 -13.30
N CYS A 191 -11.43 5.28 -13.26
CA CYS A 191 -12.24 4.15 -13.70
C CYS A 191 -11.71 2.78 -13.24
N ASN A 192 -11.46 2.63 -11.93
CA ASN A 192 -11.10 1.33 -11.38
C ASN A 192 -12.23 0.31 -11.58
N SER A 193 -11.90 -0.95 -11.64
CA SER A 193 -12.89 -2.03 -11.62
C SER A 193 -13.68 -1.96 -10.32
N SER A 194 -15.01 -2.04 -10.40
CA SER A 194 -15.83 -2.07 -9.20
C SER A 194 -15.59 -3.40 -8.49
N ASN A 195 -15.02 -3.36 -7.30
CA ASN A 195 -14.90 -4.55 -6.46
C ASN A 195 -16.28 -4.94 -5.94
N THR A 196 -16.86 -5.90 -6.60
CA THR A 196 -18.01 -6.61 -6.05
C THR A 196 -17.54 -7.43 -4.87
N SER A 197 -18.31 -7.42 -3.79
CA SER A 197 -18.16 -8.23 -2.59
C SER A 197 -17.88 -9.71 -2.91
N GLY A 198 -16.61 -10.06 -3.08
CA GLY A 198 -16.10 -11.43 -3.20
C GLY A 198 -15.32 -11.82 -1.95
N ALA A 199 -14.88 -13.07 -1.87
CA ALA A 199 -14.17 -13.62 -0.71
C ALA A 199 -12.81 -12.93 -0.40
N GLU A 200 -12.30 -12.10 -1.31
CA GLU A 200 -11.11 -11.26 -1.10
C GLU A 200 -11.52 -9.79 -1.19
N SER A 201 -11.48 -9.10 -0.06
CA SER A 201 -11.72 -7.66 -0.01
C SER A 201 -10.50 -6.91 -0.55
N THR A 202 -10.68 -6.02 -1.52
CA THR A 202 -9.62 -5.16 -2.02
C THR A 202 -9.37 -4.04 -1.03
N LEU A 203 -8.12 -3.89 -0.57
CA LEU A 203 -7.71 -2.82 0.33
C LEU A 203 -7.24 -1.58 -0.41
N PHE A 204 -6.53 -1.77 -1.53
CA PHE A 204 -6.02 -0.66 -2.33
C PHE A 204 -6.12 -0.97 -3.81
N VAL A 205 -6.59 0.02 -4.58
CA VAL A 205 -6.67 -0.04 -6.05
C VAL A 205 -6.13 1.25 -6.66
N ALA A 206 -5.29 1.11 -7.68
CA ALA A 206 -4.98 2.19 -8.60
C ALA A 206 -5.61 1.89 -9.96
N GLY A 207 -6.73 2.53 -10.25
CA GLY A 207 -7.43 2.41 -11.52
C GLY A 207 -6.69 3.13 -12.65
N ASN A 208 -6.66 2.54 -13.82
CA ASN A 208 -6.12 3.12 -15.06
C ASN A 208 -7.09 2.98 -16.24
N GLY A 209 -8.37 2.79 -15.96
CA GLY A 209 -9.41 2.75 -16.98
C GLY A 209 -9.58 4.09 -17.69
N GLN A 210 -10.30 4.07 -18.80
CA GLN A 210 -10.55 5.29 -19.58
C GLN A 210 -11.82 5.97 -19.08
N ALA A 211 -11.65 7.19 -18.57
CA ALA A 211 -12.72 8.03 -18.08
C ALA A 211 -13.16 9.04 -19.16
N THR A 212 -14.47 9.26 -19.22
CA THR A 212 -15.11 10.33 -20.02
C THR A 212 -15.72 11.37 -19.10
N THR A 213 -16.31 12.42 -19.66
CA THR A 213 -17.06 13.42 -18.88
C THR A 213 -18.34 12.89 -18.25
N THR A 214 -18.83 11.75 -18.72
CA THR A 214 -20.12 11.18 -18.28
C THR A 214 -20.00 9.79 -17.63
N GLY A 215 -18.82 9.15 -17.68
CA GLY A 215 -18.64 7.81 -17.13
C GLY A 215 -17.28 7.20 -17.46
N CYS A 216 -17.26 5.89 -17.52
CA CYS A 216 -16.10 5.10 -17.91
C CYS A 216 -16.34 4.38 -19.22
N ASP A 217 -15.49 4.58 -20.22
CA ASP A 217 -15.48 3.76 -21.43
C ASP A 217 -14.94 2.36 -21.15
N SER A 218 -13.95 2.28 -20.28
CA SER A 218 -13.43 1.01 -19.78
C SER A 218 -13.03 1.13 -18.31
N ARG A 219 -13.20 0.05 -17.56
CA ARG A 219 -12.73 -0.07 -16.18
C ARG A 219 -11.56 -1.03 -16.14
N SER A 220 -10.48 -0.64 -15.49
CA SER A 220 -9.31 -1.50 -15.28
C SER A 220 -8.48 -1.02 -14.10
N ASP A 221 -7.69 -1.93 -13.55
CA ASP A 221 -6.81 -1.67 -12.42
C ASP A 221 -5.36 -1.89 -12.85
N ALA A 222 -4.52 -0.88 -12.67
CA ALA A 222 -3.08 -1.00 -12.89
C ALA A 222 -2.41 -1.77 -11.75
N LEU A 223 -2.94 -1.59 -10.53
CA LEU A 223 -2.45 -2.25 -9.33
C LEU A 223 -3.59 -2.50 -8.37
N GLU A 224 -3.61 -3.69 -7.78
CA GLU A 224 -4.56 -4.10 -6.74
C GLU A 224 -3.84 -4.80 -5.59
N LEU A 225 -4.16 -4.42 -4.34
CA LEU A 225 -3.77 -5.12 -3.12
C LEU A 225 -5.02 -5.68 -2.45
N SER A 226 -5.13 -7.02 -2.36
CA SER A 226 -6.24 -7.67 -1.68
C SER A 226 -6.04 -7.72 -0.15
N GLY A 227 -7.13 -7.95 0.59
CA GLY A 227 -7.11 -8.17 2.04
C GLY A 227 -6.32 -9.41 2.45
N ALA A 228 -6.16 -10.38 1.56
CA ALA A 228 -5.33 -11.56 1.74
C ALA A 228 -3.82 -11.30 1.50
N GLY A 229 -3.44 -10.06 1.18
CA GLY A 229 -2.04 -9.68 0.93
C GLY A 229 -1.52 -10.00 -0.47
N ASN A 230 -2.40 -10.34 -1.43
CA ASN A 230 -2.00 -10.50 -2.82
C ASN A 230 -1.83 -9.15 -3.49
N LEU A 231 -0.70 -8.93 -4.16
CA LEU A 231 -0.46 -7.77 -5.01
C LEU A 231 -0.55 -8.21 -6.48
N THR A 232 -1.51 -7.62 -7.21
CA THR A 232 -1.68 -7.81 -8.66
C THR A 232 -1.28 -6.54 -9.40
N ILE A 233 -0.48 -6.68 -10.46
CA ILE A 233 -0.06 -5.59 -11.33
C ILE A 233 -0.42 -6.00 -12.76
N SER A 234 -1.22 -5.19 -13.45
CA SER A 234 -1.63 -5.47 -14.85
C SER A 234 -0.53 -5.19 -15.87
N GLY A 235 0.49 -4.45 -15.49
CA GLY A 235 1.66 -4.14 -16.30
C GLY A 235 2.89 -4.97 -15.93
N THR A 236 4.06 -4.40 -16.14
CA THR A 236 5.35 -5.00 -15.82
C THR A 236 5.95 -4.34 -14.59
N LEU A 237 6.39 -5.14 -13.62
CA LEU A 237 7.21 -4.67 -12.52
C LEU A 237 8.65 -4.51 -13.01
N THR A 238 9.15 -3.28 -13.08
CA THR A 238 10.52 -2.97 -13.46
C THR A 238 11.32 -2.49 -12.26
N GLU A 239 12.50 -3.05 -12.07
CA GLU A 239 13.44 -2.64 -11.03
C GLU A 239 14.63 -1.91 -11.64
N ASN A 240 15.08 -0.82 -11.00
CA ASN A 240 16.25 -0.08 -11.44
C ASN A 240 17.50 -0.96 -11.36
N SER A 241 18.19 -1.16 -12.50
CA SER A 241 19.38 -2.00 -12.61
C SER A 241 20.53 -1.34 -13.39
N ASP A 242 20.49 -0.02 -13.55
CA ASP A 242 21.53 0.74 -14.26
C ASP A 242 22.88 0.61 -13.52
N ARG A 243 23.96 0.36 -14.31
CA ARG A 243 25.32 0.26 -13.77
C ARG A 243 25.77 1.50 -13.02
N ARG A 244 25.31 2.68 -13.44
CA ARG A 244 25.67 3.97 -12.82
C ARG A 244 25.14 4.11 -11.38
N LEU A 245 24.15 3.32 -11.01
CA LEU A 245 23.58 3.27 -9.65
C LEU A 245 24.25 2.24 -8.75
N LYS A 246 25.25 1.49 -9.29
CA LYS A 246 25.88 0.36 -8.60
C LYS A 246 27.36 0.64 -8.35
N THR A 247 27.85 0.26 -7.19
CA THR A 247 29.27 0.24 -6.83
C THR A 247 29.69 -1.20 -6.54
N GLN A 248 30.97 -1.50 -6.55
CA GLN A 248 31.54 -2.81 -6.20
C GLN A 248 30.86 -3.96 -6.98
N VAL A 249 30.73 -3.77 -8.31
CA VAL A 249 30.12 -4.78 -9.18
C VAL A 249 31.11 -5.91 -9.42
N GLU A 250 30.89 -7.03 -8.75
CA GLU A 250 31.71 -8.23 -8.79
C GLU A 250 30.93 -9.41 -9.34
N SER A 251 31.64 -10.40 -9.87
CA SER A 251 31.01 -11.66 -10.31
C SER A 251 30.58 -12.46 -9.09
N MET A 252 29.43 -13.13 -9.22
CA MET A 252 28.98 -14.07 -8.19
C MET A 252 29.99 -15.22 -8.00
N SER A 253 30.09 -15.69 -6.77
CA SER A 253 30.95 -16.83 -6.41
C SER A 253 30.73 -18.05 -7.31
N PRO A 254 31.78 -18.77 -7.72
CA PRO A 254 31.62 -20.16 -8.18
C PRO A 254 30.99 -20.98 -7.05
N GLU A 255 30.32 -22.07 -7.32
CA GLU A 255 29.54 -22.90 -6.38
C GLU A 255 28.07 -22.46 -6.20
N THR A 256 27.61 -21.55 -7.03
CA THR A 256 26.20 -21.13 -7.01
C THR A 256 25.26 -22.29 -7.33
N LEU A 257 25.64 -23.17 -8.26
CA LEU A 257 24.85 -24.36 -8.61
C LEU A 257 24.70 -25.30 -7.42
N GLN A 258 25.77 -25.58 -6.70
CA GLN A 258 25.74 -26.44 -5.51
C GLN A 258 24.81 -25.86 -4.43
N LYS A 259 24.91 -24.56 -4.15
CA LYS A 259 24.03 -23.86 -3.20
C LYS A 259 22.57 -23.90 -3.63
N LEU A 260 22.29 -23.87 -4.94
CA LEU A 260 20.94 -24.02 -5.47
C LEU A 260 20.40 -25.45 -5.27
N GLU A 261 21.25 -26.47 -5.40
CA GLU A 261 20.87 -27.88 -5.14
C GLU A 261 20.51 -28.13 -3.68
N ASP A 262 21.10 -27.37 -2.75
CA ASP A 262 20.79 -27.43 -1.31
C ASP A 262 19.46 -26.75 -0.95
N LEU A 263 18.87 -25.95 -1.85
CA LEU A 263 17.55 -25.36 -1.64
C LEU A 263 16.45 -26.40 -1.92
N ARG A 264 15.48 -26.44 -1.02
CA ARG A 264 14.33 -27.35 -1.13
C ARG A 264 13.05 -26.56 -1.46
N PRO A 265 12.52 -26.64 -2.69
CA PRO A 265 11.18 -26.17 -2.99
C PRO A 265 10.12 -26.95 -2.21
N VAL A 266 9.16 -26.24 -1.64
CA VAL A 266 8.13 -26.82 -0.79
C VAL A 266 6.73 -26.39 -1.22
N ARG A 267 5.74 -27.23 -0.91
CA ARG A 267 4.33 -26.84 -0.86
C ARG A 267 3.98 -26.54 0.59
N TYR A 268 3.24 -25.47 0.82
CA TYR A 268 2.83 -25.07 2.16
C TYR A 268 1.44 -24.41 2.15
N ARG A 269 0.90 -24.13 3.34
CA ARG A 269 -0.25 -23.27 3.58
C ARG A 269 0.12 -22.27 4.65
N PHE A 270 -0.35 -21.06 4.55
CA PHE A 270 -0.22 -20.10 5.64
C PHE A 270 -1.04 -20.56 6.85
N LYS A 271 -0.52 -20.38 8.07
CA LYS A 271 -1.23 -20.68 9.31
C LYS A 271 -2.45 -19.81 9.51
N ASN A 272 -2.31 -18.52 9.22
CA ASN A 272 -3.41 -17.55 9.24
C ASN A 272 -3.83 -17.25 7.78
N GLN A 273 -4.98 -17.78 7.38
CA GLN A 273 -5.55 -17.59 6.05
C GLN A 273 -6.52 -16.40 5.98
N GLU A 274 -6.73 -15.68 7.08
CA GLU A 274 -7.48 -14.43 7.08
C GLU A 274 -6.64 -13.25 6.57
N THR A 275 -5.33 -13.31 6.82
CA THR A 275 -4.37 -12.25 6.47
C THR A 275 -3.34 -12.67 5.40
N HIS A 276 -3.42 -13.90 4.92
CA HIS A 276 -2.52 -14.47 3.91
C HIS A 276 -3.32 -15.30 2.89
N PRO A 277 -2.77 -15.51 1.68
CA PRO A 277 -3.46 -16.26 0.63
C PRO A 277 -3.93 -17.63 1.11
N ALA A 278 -5.21 -17.93 0.86
CA ALA A 278 -5.80 -19.21 1.17
C ALA A 278 -5.30 -20.32 0.23
N GLY A 279 -5.40 -21.56 0.68
CA GLY A 279 -5.05 -22.73 -0.13
C GLY A 279 -3.54 -23.08 -0.17
N PRO A 280 -3.16 -24.06 -1.01
CA PRO A 280 -1.77 -24.48 -1.14
C PRO A 280 -0.93 -23.48 -1.92
N GLN A 281 0.24 -23.19 -1.41
CA GLN A 281 1.26 -22.33 -2.02
C GLN A 281 2.49 -23.15 -2.38
N ILE A 282 3.32 -22.62 -3.27
CA ILE A 282 4.63 -23.19 -3.64
C ILE A 282 5.68 -22.10 -3.41
N GLY A 283 6.81 -22.47 -2.84
CA GLY A 283 7.89 -21.53 -2.61
C GLY A 283 9.08 -22.15 -1.88
N LEU A 284 9.92 -21.30 -1.34
CA LEU A 284 11.09 -21.66 -0.56
C LEU A 284 10.90 -21.20 0.90
N VAL A 285 11.56 -21.89 1.82
CA VAL A 285 11.60 -21.49 3.23
C VAL A 285 12.73 -20.46 3.41
N ALA A 286 12.38 -19.25 3.87
CA ALA A 286 13.34 -18.14 3.97
C ALA A 286 14.54 -18.47 4.89
N GLN A 287 14.35 -19.27 5.94
CA GLN A 287 15.41 -19.73 6.82
C GLN A 287 16.43 -20.60 6.09
N ASP A 288 16.01 -21.44 5.16
CA ASP A 288 16.90 -22.30 4.38
C ASP A 288 17.64 -21.46 3.34
N VAL A 289 16.95 -20.57 2.65
CA VAL A 289 17.57 -19.63 1.69
C VAL A 289 18.60 -18.73 2.37
N ARG A 290 18.37 -18.29 3.62
CA ARG A 290 19.29 -17.42 4.37
C ARG A 290 20.65 -18.05 4.60
N LYS A 291 20.73 -19.38 4.71
CA LYS A 291 21.97 -20.13 4.90
C LYS A 291 22.88 -20.03 3.67
N GLU A 292 22.29 -20.19 2.47
CA GLU A 292 23.01 -20.25 1.21
C GLU A 292 23.14 -18.87 0.54
N PHE A 293 22.08 -18.05 0.59
CA PHE A 293 21.97 -16.74 -0.05
C PHE A 293 21.40 -15.68 0.90
N PRO A 294 22.15 -15.25 1.93
CA PRO A 294 21.65 -14.31 2.93
C PRO A 294 21.19 -12.97 2.31
N ALA A 295 21.77 -12.54 1.18
CA ALA A 295 21.40 -11.31 0.48
C ALA A 295 19.99 -11.35 -0.16
N LEU A 296 19.37 -12.51 -0.27
CA LEU A 296 18.00 -12.68 -0.75
C LEU A 296 16.95 -12.54 0.36
N VAL A 297 17.37 -12.53 1.63
CA VAL A 297 16.45 -12.59 2.77
C VAL A 297 16.56 -11.31 3.57
N SER A 298 15.42 -10.72 3.87
CA SER A 298 15.28 -9.58 4.78
C SER A 298 14.41 -9.95 5.97
N GLU A 299 14.67 -9.31 7.10
CA GLU A 299 13.86 -9.44 8.30
C GLU A 299 12.92 -8.25 8.40
N GLY A 300 11.64 -8.52 8.50
CA GLY A 300 10.58 -7.53 8.61
C GLY A 300 10.16 -7.29 10.06
N ALA A 301 9.11 -6.49 10.23
CA ALA A 301 8.50 -6.24 11.53
C ALA A 301 8.07 -7.56 12.20
N GLY A 302 8.34 -7.72 13.50
CA GLY A 302 8.01 -8.92 14.25
C GLY A 302 8.96 -10.11 14.04
N GLY A 303 10.13 -9.90 13.38
CA GLY A 303 11.16 -10.94 13.21
C GLY A 303 10.84 -11.98 12.13
N TYR A 304 9.79 -11.76 11.33
CA TYR A 304 9.47 -12.65 10.20
C TYR A 304 10.43 -12.39 9.02
N LEU A 305 10.90 -13.48 8.42
CA LEU A 305 11.78 -13.42 7.26
C LEU A 305 10.99 -13.35 5.96
N SER A 306 11.44 -12.50 5.05
CA SER A 306 10.91 -12.34 3.71
C SER A 306 11.96 -12.68 2.66
N LEU A 307 11.53 -13.25 1.52
CA LEU A 307 12.39 -13.64 0.41
C LEU A 307 12.17 -12.73 -0.80
N ALA A 308 13.26 -12.13 -1.29
CA ALA A 308 13.24 -11.32 -2.52
C ALA A 308 13.33 -12.23 -3.77
N TYR A 309 12.21 -12.81 -4.18
CA TYR A 309 12.13 -13.69 -5.35
C TYR A 309 12.67 -13.07 -6.66
N PRO A 310 12.50 -11.79 -6.98
CA PRO A 310 13.09 -11.19 -8.19
C PRO A 310 14.62 -11.31 -8.23
N LYS A 311 15.31 -11.16 -7.09
CA LYS A 311 16.77 -11.30 -7.01
C LYS A 311 17.25 -12.74 -7.23
N LEU A 312 16.40 -13.73 -6.98
CA LEU A 312 16.71 -15.14 -7.24
C LEU A 312 16.98 -15.41 -8.72
N THR A 313 16.43 -14.60 -9.62
CA THR A 313 16.69 -14.69 -11.07
C THR A 313 18.19 -14.57 -11.39
N ALA A 314 18.91 -13.67 -10.74
CA ALA A 314 20.36 -13.52 -10.96
C ALA A 314 21.13 -14.76 -10.49
N VAL A 315 20.71 -15.36 -9.37
CA VAL A 315 21.27 -16.61 -8.84
C VAL A 315 21.00 -17.77 -9.79
N LEU A 316 19.79 -17.87 -10.33
CA LEU A 316 19.42 -18.90 -11.31
C LEU A 316 20.23 -18.76 -12.60
N VAL A 317 20.41 -17.52 -13.12
CA VAL A 317 21.25 -17.27 -14.29
C VAL A 317 22.67 -17.79 -14.06
N LYS A 318 23.27 -17.51 -12.89
CA LYS A 318 24.60 -18.00 -12.54
C LYS A 318 24.64 -19.52 -12.44
N GLY A 319 23.65 -20.14 -11.79
CA GLY A 319 23.54 -21.62 -11.69
C GLY A 319 23.46 -22.29 -13.06
N VAL A 320 22.64 -21.74 -13.99
CA VAL A 320 22.54 -22.25 -15.36
C VAL A 320 23.88 -22.11 -16.11
N GLN A 321 24.62 -21.01 -15.92
CA GLN A 321 25.95 -20.84 -16.52
C GLN A 321 26.95 -21.89 -15.99
N GLU A 322 26.95 -22.19 -14.72
CA GLU A 322 27.79 -23.24 -14.12
C GLU A 322 27.39 -24.64 -14.60
N GLN A 323 26.10 -24.94 -14.65
CA GLN A 323 25.58 -26.19 -15.21
C GLN A 323 26.01 -26.37 -16.68
N GLN A 324 25.93 -25.30 -17.49
CA GLN A 324 26.35 -25.36 -18.89
C GLN A 324 27.87 -25.57 -19.02
N ALA A 325 28.67 -24.99 -18.17
CA ALA A 325 30.12 -25.22 -18.12
C ALA A 325 30.44 -26.70 -17.77
N MET A 326 29.74 -27.25 -16.78
CA MET A 326 29.87 -28.66 -16.38
C MET A 326 29.45 -29.60 -17.51
N LEU A 327 28.36 -29.31 -18.23
CA LEU A 327 27.92 -30.11 -19.38
C LEU A 327 28.97 -30.12 -20.50
N ARG A 328 29.61 -28.97 -20.81
CA ARG A 328 30.67 -28.88 -21.82
C ARG A 328 31.87 -29.73 -21.41
N ASP A 329 32.28 -29.69 -20.15
CA ASP A 329 33.37 -30.52 -19.65
C ASP A 329 33.05 -32.01 -19.75
N LYS A 330 31.84 -32.42 -19.34
CA LYS A 330 31.38 -33.81 -19.52
C LYS A 330 31.35 -34.25 -20.97
N GLN A 331 30.91 -33.39 -21.89
CA GLN A 331 30.91 -33.69 -23.31
C GLN A 331 32.35 -33.90 -23.84
N ALA A 332 33.31 -33.04 -23.42
CA ALA A 332 34.71 -33.20 -23.81
C ALA A 332 35.33 -34.51 -23.28
N GLN A 333 34.96 -34.91 -22.05
CA GLN A 333 35.34 -36.19 -21.47
C GLN A 333 34.76 -37.37 -22.27
N ILE A 334 33.48 -37.32 -22.64
CA ILE A 334 32.84 -38.32 -23.48
C ILE A 334 33.54 -38.45 -24.85
N ASP A 335 33.84 -37.35 -25.52
CA ASP A 335 34.49 -37.36 -26.81
C ASP A 335 35.94 -37.91 -26.72
N THR A 336 36.61 -37.66 -25.61
CA THR A 336 37.92 -38.24 -25.31
C THR A 336 37.83 -39.74 -25.10
N LEU A 337 36.84 -40.21 -24.37
CA LEU A 337 36.60 -41.65 -24.15
C LEU A 337 36.22 -42.33 -25.44
N LYS A 338 35.37 -41.75 -26.27
CA LYS A 338 35.04 -42.30 -27.62
C LYS A 338 36.29 -42.50 -28.48
N ARG A 339 37.19 -41.50 -28.52
CA ARG A 339 38.47 -41.60 -29.26
C ARG A 339 39.33 -42.74 -28.74
N ARG A 340 39.40 -42.93 -27.39
CA ARG A 340 40.13 -44.05 -26.78
C ARG A 340 39.50 -45.41 -27.13
N VAL A 341 38.20 -45.55 -27.11
CA VAL A 341 37.47 -46.73 -27.54
C VAL A 341 37.80 -47.08 -28.97
N GLN A 342 37.73 -46.10 -29.91
CA GLN A 342 38.10 -46.30 -31.32
C GLN A 342 39.55 -46.76 -31.50
N GLN A 343 40.49 -46.22 -30.70
CA GLN A 343 41.89 -46.67 -30.72
C GLN A 343 42.02 -48.10 -30.28
N VAL A 344 41.31 -48.50 -29.23
CA VAL A 344 41.30 -49.90 -28.75
C VAL A 344 40.71 -50.82 -29.80
N GLU A 345 39.63 -50.44 -30.48
CA GLU A 345 39.04 -51.24 -31.53
C GLU A 345 39.99 -51.39 -32.74
N ALA A 346 40.66 -50.30 -33.12
CA ALA A 346 41.67 -50.34 -34.22
C ALA A 346 42.86 -51.26 -33.82
N LEU A 347 43.32 -51.21 -32.59
CA LEU A 347 44.35 -52.08 -32.09
C LEU A 347 43.90 -53.57 -32.07
N ARG A 348 42.69 -53.86 -31.63
CA ARG A 348 42.09 -55.22 -31.69
C ARG A 348 42.02 -55.73 -33.14
N ALA A 349 41.56 -54.90 -34.08
CA ALA A 349 41.50 -55.26 -35.50
C ALA A 349 42.90 -55.52 -36.05
N ARG A 350 43.93 -54.75 -35.60
CA ARG A 350 45.34 -55.00 -36.02
C ARG A 350 45.91 -56.28 -35.46
N VAL A 351 45.62 -56.58 -34.19
CA VAL A 351 46.01 -57.86 -33.55
C VAL A 351 45.35 -59.05 -34.30
N ALA A 352 44.03 -58.98 -34.55
CA ALA A 352 43.31 -60.04 -35.26
C ALA A 352 43.88 -60.25 -36.68
N ARG A 353 44.30 -59.21 -37.40
CA ARG A 353 44.99 -59.34 -38.71
C ARG A 353 46.35 -60.03 -38.57
N LEU A 354 47.17 -59.70 -37.58
CA LEU A 354 48.44 -60.32 -37.31
C LEU A 354 48.30 -61.80 -36.94
N GLU A 355 47.23 -62.16 -36.24
CA GLU A 355 46.90 -63.58 -35.93
C GLU A 355 46.42 -64.32 -37.19
N ALA A 356 45.67 -63.66 -38.08
CA ALA A 356 45.18 -64.28 -39.33
C ALA A 356 46.29 -64.47 -40.40
N ASP A 357 47.28 -63.55 -40.49
CA ASP A 357 48.37 -63.60 -41.42
C ASP A 357 49.48 -64.64 -41.08
N GLY A 358 49.20 -65.53 -40.09
CA GLY A 358 50.07 -66.68 -39.80
C GLY A 358 51.50 -66.32 -39.37
N GLY A 359 51.69 -65.12 -38.91
CA GLY A 359 52.94 -64.68 -38.29
C GLY A 359 53.22 -65.48 -36.99
N VAL A 360 54.13 -66.48 -37.15
CA VAL A 360 54.64 -67.24 -36.00
C VAL A 360 55.30 -66.28 -35.05
N LEU A 361 54.56 -65.90 -33.99
CA LEU A 361 55.18 -65.32 -32.80
C LEU A 361 56.05 -66.40 -32.19
N PRO A 362 57.33 -66.12 -31.89
CA PRO A 362 58.15 -67.13 -31.25
C PRO A 362 57.46 -67.59 -29.97
N ALA A 363 57.17 -68.88 -29.89
CA ALA A 363 56.55 -69.52 -28.78
C ALA A 363 57.35 -69.34 -27.50
N ARG A 364 57.12 -68.24 -26.81
CA ARG A 364 57.51 -68.00 -25.39
C ARG A 364 57.19 -66.56 -24.93
N VAL A 365 55.96 -66.15 -25.05
CA VAL A 365 55.46 -65.09 -24.12
C VAL A 365 54.13 -65.61 -23.63
N PRO A 366 53.98 -66.03 -22.35
CA PRO A 366 52.71 -66.50 -21.84
C PRO A 366 51.69 -65.32 -21.88
N VAL A 367 50.57 -65.54 -22.56
CA VAL A 367 49.46 -64.59 -22.77
C VAL A 367 48.98 -63.96 -21.44
N ARG A 368 49.31 -64.56 -20.33
CA ARG A 368 49.08 -64.00 -18.97
C ARG A 368 49.89 -62.74 -18.66
N SER A 369 51.05 -62.54 -19.26
CA SER A 369 51.91 -61.36 -19.03
C SER A 369 51.43 -60.13 -19.78
N LEU A 370 50.79 -60.27 -20.95
CA LEU A 370 50.21 -59.12 -21.69
C LEU A 370 48.93 -58.58 -21.04
N ALA A 371 48.12 -59.49 -20.45
CA ALA A 371 46.91 -59.06 -19.72
C ALA A 371 47.25 -58.28 -18.43
N LEU A 372 48.36 -58.62 -17.77
CA LEU A 372 48.85 -57.92 -16.58
C LEU A 372 49.42 -56.52 -16.87
N LEU A 373 50.05 -56.33 -18.06
CA LEU A 373 50.54 -54.99 -18.47
C LEU A 373 49.42 -54.03 -18.85
N VAL A 374 48.33 -54.51 -19.44
CA VAL A 374 47.15 -53.70 -19.74
C VAL A 374 46.34 -53.39 -18.48
N LEU A 375 46.19 -54.31 -17.55
CA LEU A 375 45.54 -54.08 -16.25
C LEU A 375 46.41 -53.18 -15.34
N GLY A 376 47.72 -53.33 -15.34
CA GLY A 376 48.63 -52.48 -14.59
C GLY A 376 48.62 -51.01 -15.06
N GLY A 377 48.53 -50.79 -16.38
CA GLY A 377 48.38 -49.45 -16.97
C GLY A 377 47.07 -48.75 -16.59
N LEU A 378 45.97 -49.50 -16.49
CA LEU A 378 44.66 -48.92 -16.09
C LEU A 378 44.56 -48.65 -14.61
N LEU A 379 45.20 -49.46 -13.74
CA LEU A 379 45.25 -49.21 -12.30
C LEU A 379 46.21 -48.08 -11.90
N GLY A 380 47.31 -47.87 -12.67
CA GLY A 380 48.26 -46.79 -12.43
C GLY A 380 47.67 -45.41 -12.70
N ILE A 381 46.75 -45.27 -13.66
CA ILE A 381 46.06 -44.02 -13.99
C ILE A 381 44.97 -43.68 -12.98
N GLY A 382 44.30 -44.69 -12.42
CA GLY A 382 43.28 -44.50 -11.38
C GLY A 382 43.86 -43.98 -10.04
N LEU A 383 45.07 -44.41 -9.68
CA LEU A 383 45.77 -43.96 -8.47
C LEU A 383 46.34 -42.53 -8.58
N LEU A 384 46.68 -42.06 -9.78
CA LEU A 384 47.13 -40.68 -10.01
C LEU A 384 46.00 -39.66 -9.94
N HIS A 385 44.77 -40.09 -10.29
CA HIS A 385 43.61 -39.19 -10.18
C HIS A 385 43.08 -39.07 -8.73
N LEU A 386 43.18 -40.11 -7.93
CA LEU A 386 42.76 -40.08 -6.52
C LEU A 386 43.73 -39.27 -5.62
N ARG A 387 44.96 -39.02 -6.08
CA ARG A 387 45.92 -38.17 -5.35
C ARG A 387 45.76 -36.69 -5.63
N ARG A 388 45.09 -36.29 -6.75
CA ARG A 388 44.85 -34.87 -7.09
C ARG A 388 43.55 -34.31 -6.53
N SER A 389 42.66 -35.16 -5.98
CA SER A 389 41.42 -34.71 -5.35
C SER A 389 41.49 -34.53 -3.83
N ARG A 390 42.72 -34.59 -3.24
CA ARG A 390 42.97 -34.36 -1.80
C ARG A 390 44.09 -33.35 -1.52
N ALA A 391 44.30 -32.39 -2.41
CA ALA A 391 45.17 -31.22 -2.14
C ALA A 391 44.43 -29.94 -2.42
#